data_5a5462a8153e62c2c5db2dd558808b09
#
_entry.id   5a5462a8153e62c2c5db2dd558808b09
#
_cell.length_a   1.000
_cell.length_b   1.000
_cell.length_c   1.000
_cell.angle_alpha   90.00
_cell.angle_beta   90.00
_cell.angle_gamma   90.00
#
_symmetry.space_group_name_H-M   'P 1'
#
loop_
_entity.id
_entity.type
_entity.pdbx_description
1 polymer ?
#
loop_
_entity_poly.entity_id
_entity_poly.type
_entity_poly.pdbx_seq_one_letter_code
_entity_poly.pdbx_strand_id
1 'polypeptide(L)'
;MADKTLVILISGRGSNMEAVLDARLPARIAAVISNNPQARGLEVARKRGIATAVADHRGFPDRAAFEAALAAEIDRHRPDLIALAGFMRVLTPPFVERYDGRIMNIHPSLLPAFQGLDTHRRALEAGVRIHGCTVHFVTPALDSGPIIVQAAVPVQADDTEERLAARVLAEEHRIYPQAIRWFCEGRLSLGRSGAVTVDAARAAHGALTAPPLEKR
;
A
#
# COMPACT_ATOMS: atom_id res chain seq x y z
N MET A 1 -18.90 6.22 16.44
CA MET A 1 -18.64 6.60 15.03
C MET A 1 -19.05 5.41 14.19
N ALA A 2 -19.64 5.63 13.00
CA ALA A 2 -19.94 4.52 12.09
C ALA A 2 -18.62 3.87 11.64
N ASP A 3 -18.60 2.53 11.57
CA ASP A 3 -17.42 1.81 11.10
C ASP A 3 -17.09 2.20 9.66
N LYS A 4 -15.85 2.57 9.42
CA LYS A 4 -15.35 2.85 8.07
C LYS A 4 -15.44 1.63 7.18
N THR A 5 -15.68 1.85 5.89
CA THR A 5 -15.76 0.77 4.90
C THR A 5 -14.52 0.79 4.00
N LEU A 6 -13.87 -0.37 3.87
CA LEU A 6 -12.69 -0.56 3.03
C LEU A 6 -12.98 -1.48 1.84
N VAL A 7 -12.40 -1.14 0.71
CA VAL A 7 -12.18 -2.06 -0.43
C VAL A 7 -10.68 -2.24 -0.61
N ILE A 8 -10.24 -3.47 -0.83
CA ILE A 8 -8.82 -3.79 -1.06
C ILE A 8 -8.64 -4.23 -2.51
N LEU A 9 -7.69 -3.61 -3.21
CA LEU A 9 -7.31 -4.00 -4.57
C LEU A 9 -6.02 -4.80 -4.56
N ILE A 10 -6.00 -5.94 -5.27
CA ILE A 10 -4.86 -6.85 -5.37
C ILE A 10 -4.63 -7.28 -6.82
N SER A 11 -3.41 -7.76 -7.15
CA SER A 11 -3.13 -8.39 -8.44
C SER A 11 -2.60 -9.83 -8.31
N GLY A 12 -2.16 -10.25 -7.12
CA GLY A 12 -1.43 -11.51 -6.95
C GLY A 12 -1.69 -12.22 -5.63
N ARG A 13 -0.59 -12.57 -4.93
CA ARG A 13 -0.61 -13.38 -3.70
C ARG A 13 -1.44 -12.77 -2.57
N GLY A 14 -1.35 -11.45 -2.39
CA GLY A 14 -2.16 -10.73 -1.41
C GLY A 14 -1.63 -10.74 0.03
N SER A 15 -0.31 -10.86 0.23
CA SER A 15 0.28 -10.90 1.58
C SER A 15 0.01 -9.62 2.40
N ASN A 16 0.09 -8.45 1.79
CA ASN A 16 -0.29 -7.19 2.43
C ASN A 16 -1.79 -7.13 2.73
N MET A 17 -2.65 -7.66 1.84
CA MET A 17 -4.07 -7.82 2.12
C MET A 17 -4.27 -8.71 3.37
N GLU A 18 -3.59 -9.86 3.45
CA GLU A 18 -3.69 -10.75 4.61
C GLU A 18 -3.30 -10.05 5.91
N ALA A 19 -2.21 -9.27 5.92
CA ALA A 19 -1.80 -8.47 7.07
C ALA A 19 -2.88 -7.47 7.48
N VAL A 20 -3.55 -6.82 6.50
CA VAL A 20 -4.69 -5.91 6.77
C VAL A 20 -5.88 -6.66 7.36
N LEU A 21 -6.20 -7.87 6.84
CA LEU A 21 -7.31 -8.69 7.35
C LEU A 21 -7.07 -9.17 8.79
N ASP A 22 -5.80 -9.47 9.14
CA ASP A 22 -5.43 -9.96 10.47
C ASP A 22 -5.37 -8.86 11.53
N ALA A 23 -5.28 -7.61 11.13
CA ALA A 23 -5.00 -6.48 12.02
C ALA A 23 -6.19 -6.01 12.90
N ARG A 24 -7.39 -6.62 12.76
CA ARG A 24 -8.60 -6.23 13.52
C ARG A 24 -8.82 -4.72 13.51
N LEU A 25 -8.96 -4.16 12.32
CA LEU A 25 -9.15 -2.72 12.11
C LEU A 25 -10.55 -2.28 12.60
N PRO A 26 -10.72 -1.01 13.05
CA PRO A 26 -12.02 -0.44 13.32
C PRO A 26 -12.74 -0.07 12.01
N ALA A 27 -12.93 -1.08 11.14
CA ALA A 27 -13.48 -0.92 9.81
C ALA A 27 -14.05 -2.23 9.28
N ARG A 28 -15.04 -2.13 8.42
CA ARG A 28 -15.57 -3.26 7.66
C ARG A 28 -14.82 -3.38 6.33
N ILE A 29 -14.23 -4.53 6.08
CA ILE A 29 -13.68 -4.85 4.75
C ILE A 29 -14.82 -5.35 3.89
N ALA A 30 -15.29 -4.51 2.96
CA ALA A 30 -16.48 -4.79 2.17
C ALA A 30 -16.20 -5.74 1.01
N ALA A 31 -15.04 -5.62 0.37
CA ALA A 31 -14.65 -6.49 -0.73
C ALA A 31 -13.13 -6.49 -0.94
N VAL A 32 -12.65 -7.57 -1.56
CA VAL A 32 -11.35 -7.67 -2.20
C VAL A 32 -11.57 -7.80 -3.70
N ILE A 33 -11.01 -6.88 -4.47
CA ILE A 33 -11.17 -6.84 -5.93
C ILE A 33 -9.81 -7.06 -6.59
N SER A 34 -9.77 -7.85 -7.65
CA SER A 34 -8.53 -8.10 -8.40
C SER A 34 -8.71 -7.81 -9.89
N ASN A 35 -7.65 -7.31 -10.53
CA ASN A 35 -7.55 -7.23 -11.98
C ASN A 35 -7.07 -8.54 -12.63
N ASN A 36 -6.81 -9.57 -11.83
CA ASN A 36 -6.38 -10.88 -12.26
C ASN A 36 -7.28 -11.97 -11.64
N PRO A 37 -8.02 -12.74 -12.44
CA PRO A 37 -8.88 -13.80 -11.92
C PRO A 37 -8.12 -14.92 -11.21
N GLN A 38 -6.81 -15.09 -11.48
CA GLN A 38 -5.95 -16.10 -10.88
C GLN A 38 -5.22 -15.60 -9.63
N ALA A 39 -5.54 -14.41 -9.13
CA ALA A 39 -4.93 -13.86 -7.93
C ALA A 39 -5.25 -14.75 -6.70
N ARG A 40 -4.23 -15.34 -6.09
CA ARG A 40 -4.38 -16.22 -4.91
C ARG A 40 -5.06 -15.52 -3.73
N GLY A 41 -4.85 -14.22 -3.60
CA GLY A 41 -5.49 -13.41 -2.55
C GLY A 41 -7.02 -13.45 -2.60
N LEU A 42 -7.64 -13.66 -3.78
CA LEU A 42 -9.09 -13.83 -3.88
C LEU A 42 -9.59 -15.08 -3.15
N GLU A 43 -8.85 -16.18 -3.23
CA GLU A 43 -9.19 -17.41 -2.52
C GLU A 43 -9.07 -17.22 -1.00
N VAL A 44 -8.01 -16.55 -0.55
CA VAL A 44 -7.82 -16.22 0.86
C VAL A 44 -8.96 -15.35 1.40
N ALA A 45 -9.37 -14.32 0.65
CA ALA A 45 -10.49 -13.46 1.02
C ALA A 45 -11.81 -14.24 1.13
N ARG A 46 -12.11 -15.13 0.15
CA ARG A 46 -13.31 -15.97 0.19
C ARG A 46 -13.34 -16.91 1.40
N LYS A 47 -12.22 -17.54 1.74
CA LYS A 47 -12.10 -18.41 2.93
C LYS A 47 -12.36 -17.66 4.23
N ARG A 48 -12.16 -16.33 4.23
CA ARG A 48 -12.45 -15.45 5.37
C ARG A 48 -13.85 -14.81 5.31
N GLY A 49 -14.70 -15.24 4.37
CA GLY A 49 -16.07 -14.74 4.22
C GLY A 49 -16.17 -13.34 3.64
N ILE A 50 -15.11 -12.81 3.02
CA ILE A 50 -15.09 -11.49 2.42
C ILE A 50 -15.53 -11.60 0.96
N ALA A 51 -16.41 -10.68 0.53
CA ALA A 51 -16.84 -10.59 -0.85
C ALA A 51 -15.64 -10.37 -1.79
N THR A 52 -15.67 -11.02 -2.94
CA THR A 52 -14.59 -10.87 -3.94
C THR A 52 -15.18 -10.56 -5.30
N ALA A 53 -14.48 -9.72 -6.05
CA ALA A 53 -14.81 -9.42 -7.45
C ALA A 53 -13.56 -9.45 -8.33
N VAL A 54 -13.78 -9.59 -9.63
CA VAL A 54 -12.71 -9.56 -10.63
C VAL A 54 -13.11 -8.57 -11.71
N ALA A 55 -12.22 -7.60 -11.96
CA ALA A 55 -12.24 -6.75 -13.15
C ALA A 55 -11.00 -7.11 -13.98
N ASP A 56 -11.11 -8.16 -14.82
CA ASP A 56 -9.96 -8.61 -15.63
C ASP A 56 -9.66 -7.58 -16.71
N HIS A 57 -8.55 -6.86 -16.55
CA HIS A 57 -8.14 -5.79 -17.46
C HIS A 57 -7.97 -6.22 -18.92
N ARG A 58 -7.77 -7.52 -19.17
CA ARG A 58 -7.63 -8.10 -20.51
C ARG A 58 -8.95 -8.23 -21.24
N GLY A 59 -10.07 -8.20 -20.52
CA GLY A 59 -11.43 -8.27 -21.05
C GLY A 59 -12.00 -6.94 -21.54
N PHE A 60 -11.23 -5.85 -21.49
CA PHE A 60 -11.68 -4.53 -21.88
C PHE A 60 -10.88 -3.99 -23.07
N PRO A 61 -11.51 -3.21 -23.96
CA PRO A 61 -10.87 -2.70 -25.17
C PRO A 61 -9.73 -1.71 -24.85
N ASP A 62 -9.84 -0.98 -23.75
CA ASP A 62 -8.86 0.00 -23.33
C ASP A 62 -8.84 0.18 -21.79
N ARG A 63 -7.92 1.01 -21.32
CA ARG A 63 -7.76 1.31 -19.89
C ARG A 63 -8.96 2.05 -19.32
N ALA A 64 -9.56 2.96 -20.05
CA ALA A 64 -10.70 3.74 -19.58
C ALA A 64 -11.92 2.86 -19.32
N ALA A 65 -12.23 1.92 -20.23
CA ALA A 65 -13.29 0.94 -20.06
C ALA A 65 -13.03 0.02 -18.85
N PHE A 66 -11.79 -0.45 -18.68
CA PHE A 66 -11.40 -1.22 -17.51
C PHE A 66 -11.60 -0.43 -16.21
N GLU A 67 -11.09 0.80 -16.14
CA GLU A 67 -11.20 1.62 -14.94
C GLU A 67 -12.63 2.04 -14.63
N ALA A 68 -13.47 2.27 -15.64
CA ALA A 68 -14.90 2.50 -15.45
C ALA A 68 -15.59 1.29 -14.81
N ALA A 69 -15.29 0.07 -15.26
CA ALA A 69 -15.81 -1.16 -14.67
C ALA A 69 -15.28 -1.39 -13.25
N LEU A 70 -13.98 -1.15 -13.03
CA LEU A 70 -13.38 -1.22 -11.70
C LEU A 70 -14.02 -0.22 -10.73
N ALA A 71 -14.23 1.02 -11.17
CA ALA A 71 -14.90 2.06 -10.38
C ALA A 71 -16.35 1.68 -10.05
N ALA A 72 -17.09 1.17 -11.04
CA ALA A 72 -18.46 0.71 -10.82
C ALA A 72 -18.54 -0.41 -9.77
N GLU A 73 -17.57 -1.34 -9.78
CA GLU A 73 -17.50 -2.40 -8.77
C GLU A 73 -17.14 -1.86 -7.38
N ILE A 74 -16.17 -0.95 -7.29
CA ILE A 74 -15.79 -0.28 -6.03
C ILE A 74 -16.98 0.48 -5.44
N ASP A 75 -17.68 1.25 -6.25
CA ASP A 75 -18.77 2.13 -5.80
C ASP A 75 -19.97 1.37 -5.25
N ARG A 76 -20.20 0.11 -5.66
CA ARG A 76 -21.22 -0.77 -5.04
C ARG A 76 -21.01 -0.93 -3.54
N HIS A 77 -19.77 -0.87 -3.09
CA HIS A 77 -19.42 -1.03 -1.68
C HIS A 77 -19.36 0.30 -0.92
N ARG A 78 -19.44 1.45 -1.60
CA ARG A 78 -19.36 2.81 -1.04
C ARG A 78 -18.20 2.94 -0.03
N PRO A 79 -16.94 2.65 -0.42
CA PRO A 79 -15.84 2.65 0.52
C PRO A 79 -15.46 4.06 0.97
N ASP A 80 -15.05 4.17 2.22
CA ASP A 80 -14.34 5.35 2.74
C ASP A 80 -12.88 5.34 2.29
N LEU A 81 -12.28 4.15 2.14
CA LEU A 81 -10.89 3.98 1.73
C LEU A 81 -10.74 2.81 0.76
N ILE A 82 -9.92 3.02 -0.26
CA ILE A 82 -9.44 1.99 -1.19
C ILE A 82 -7.97 1.71 -0.85
N ALA A 83 -7.66 0.48 -0.47
CA ALA A 83 -6.31 0.06 -0.11
C ALA A 83 -5.69 -0.73 -1.27
N LEU A 84 -4.59 -0.24 -1.84
CA LEU A 84 -3.82 -0.95 -2.87
C LEU A 84 -2.81 -1.88 -2.18
N ALA A 85 -3.05 -3.18 -2.22
CA ALA A 85 -2.22 -4.19 -1.58
C ALA A 85 -1.52 -5.08 -2.64
N GLY A 86 -0.55 -4.52 -3.33
CA GLY A 86 0.11 -5.15 -4.47
C GLY A 86 -0.77 -5.15 -5.72
N PHE A 87 -1.42 -4.03 -6.00
CA PHE A 87 -2.18 -3.80 -7.21
C PHE A 87 -1.25 -3.28 -8.32
N MET A 88 -0.96 -4.15 -9.30
CA MET A 88 0.08 -3.93 -10.32
C MET A 88 -0.43 -3.18 -11.59
N ARG A 89 -1.34 -2.24 -11.39
CA ARG A 89 -1.82 -1.37 -12.49
C ARG A 89 -1.66 0.08 -12.10
N VAL A 90 -1.04 0.86 -13.00
CA VAL A 90 -1.01 2.31 -12.86
C VAL A 90 -2.42 2.84 -13.13
N LEU A 91 -2.99 3.55 -12.19
CA LEU A 91 -4.31 4.16 -12.30
C LEU A 91 -4.21 5.50 -13.03
N THR A 92 -5.20 5.80 -13.88
CA THR A 92 -5.20 7.08 -14.62
C THR A 92 -5.57 8.26 -13.73
N PRO A 93 -5.16 9.49 -14.10
CA PRO A 93 -5.54 10.69 -13.36
C PRO A 93 -7.04 10.80 -13.08
N PRO A 94 -7.97 10.60 -14.06
CA PRO A 94 -9.41 10.66 -13.79
C PRO A 94 -9.90 9.65 -12.75
N PHE A 95 -9.32 8.43 -12.74
CA PHE A 95 -9.65 7.43 -11.73
C PHE A 95 -9.16 7.87 -10.34
N VAL A 96 -7.95 8.37 -10.23
CA VAL A 96 -7.37 8.82 -8.96
C VAL A 96 -8.16 10.03 -8.43
N GLU A 97 -8.48 11.00 -9.26
CA GLU A 97 -9.24 12.19 -8.91
C GLU A 97 -10.66 11.86 -8.40
N ARG A 98 -11.31 10.82 -8.98
CA ARG A 98 -12.60 10.32 -8.49
C ARG A 98 -12.58 9.93 -7.02
N TYR A 99 -11.45 9.43 -6.54
CA TYR A 99 -11.25 8.95 -5.18
C TYR A 99 -10.17 9.74 -4.43
N ASP A 100 -10.03 11.03 -4.75
CA ASP A 100 -9.02 11.90 -4.14
C ASP A 100 -9.04 11.81 -2.60
N GLY A 101 -7.84 11.67 -2.01
CA GLY A 101 -7.66 11.48 -0.58
C GLY A 101 -8.19 10.15 0.00
N ARG A 102 -8.68 9.23 -0.85
CA ARG A 102 -9.28 7.96 -0.44
C ARG A 102 -8.61 6.72 -1.05
N ILE A 103 -7.47 6.86 -1.70
CA ILE A 103 -6.67 5.72 -2.17
C ILE A 103 -5.34 5.74 -1.41
N MET A 104 -5.03 4.63 -0.76
CA MET A 104 -3.78 4.43 -0.01
C MET A 104 -3.00 3.27 -0.62
N ASN A 105 -1.70 3.46 -0.81
CA ASN A 105 -0.81 2.44 -1.35
C ASN A 105 0.34 2.14 -0.40
N ILE A 106 0.83 0.90 -0.43
CA ILE A 106 2.09 0.48 0.14
C ILE A 106 3.11 0.26 -0.98
N HIS A 107 4.25 0.95 -0.91
CA HIS A 107 5.30 0.89 -1.91
C HIS A 107 6.60 0.39 -1.27
N PRO A 108 7.28 -0.61 -1.87
CA PRO A 108 8.44 -1.27 -1.29
C PRO A 108 9.74 -0.47 -1.50
N SER A 109 9.73 0.83 -1.18
CA SER A 109 10.93 1.67 -1.10
C SER A 109 10.71 2.85 -0.14
N LEU A 110 11.80 3.53 0.21
CA LEU A 110 11.75 4.81 0.92
C LEU A 110 11.52 5.94 -0.09
N LEU A 111 10.26 6.19 -0.43
CA LEU A 111 9.91 7.29 -1.35
C LEU A 111 10.48 8.63 -0.85
N PRO A 112 10.95 9.50 -1.77
CA PRO A 112 10.81 9.47 -3.22
C PRO A 112 11.85 8.60 -3.96
N ALA A 113 12.73 7.87 -3.25
CA ALA A 113 13.68 6.98 -3.90
C ALA A 113 13.00 5.73 -4.46
N PHE A 114 13.50 5.25 -5.60
CA PHE A 114 13.09 3.99 -6.24
C PHE A 114 11.57 3.87 -6.49
N GLN A 115 10.96 4.91 -7.07
CA GLN A 115 9.58 4.85 -7.58
C GLN A 115 9.44 3.76 -8.66
N GLY A 116 8.24 3.20 -8.84
CA GLY A 116 7.94 2.19 -9.85
C GLY A 116 8.39 0.78 -9.44
N LEU A 117 8.77 -0.03 -10.42
CA LEU A 117 9.05 -1.45 -10.24
C LEU A 117 10.50 -1.75 -9.85
N ASP A 118 10.76 -3.01 -9.49
CA ASP A 118 12.09 -3.57 -9.21
C ASP A 118 12.89 -2.83 -8.13
N THR A 119 12.21 -2.33 -7.12
CA THR A 119 12.78 -1.44 -6.09
C THR A 119 13.95 -2.07 -5.34
N HIS A 120 13.84 -3.35 -4.97
CA HIS A 120 14.88 -4.07 -4.21
C HIS A 120 16.14 -4.27 -5.05
N ARG A 121 16.01 -4.74 -6.31
CA ARG A 121 17.13 -4.89 -7.23
C ARG A 121 17.83 -3.56 -7.46
N ARG A 122 17.07 -2.50 -7.76
CA ARG A 122 17.61 -1.15 -7.97
C ARG A 122 18.29 -0.59 -6.73
N ALA A 123 17.79 -0.88 -5.55
CA ALA A 123 18.42 -0.47 -4.29
C ALA A 123 19.78 -1.18 -4.07
N LEU A 124 19.85 -2.49 -4.37
CA LEU A 124 21.10 -3.25 -4.32
C LEU A 124 22.12 -2.75 -5.35
N GLU A 125 21.70 -2.54 -6.60
CA GLU A 125 22.54 -2.00 -7.68
C GLU A 125 23.07 -0.59 -7.35
N ALA A 126 22.25 0.25 -6.71
CA ALA A 126 22.66 1.59 -6.27
C ALA A 126 23.58 1.58 -5.04
N GLY A 127 23.77 0.43 -4.39
CA GLY A 127 24.67 0.28 -3.23
C GLY A 127 24.19 1.04 -1.99
N VAL A 128 22.89 1.33 -1.85
CA VAL A 128 22.36 2.01 -0.66
C VAL A 128 22.53 1.14 0.58
N ARG A 129 22.69 1.74 1.74
CA ARG A 129 22.84 1.04 3.02
C ARG A 129 21.54 0.91 3.79
N ILE A 130 20.54 1.70 3.41
CA ILE A 130 19.22 1.73 4.02
C ILE A 130 18.19 1.68 2.90
N HIS A 131 17.22 0.79 3.04
CA HIS A 131 16.06 0.65 2.16
C HIS A 131 14.80 0.56 3.03
N GLY A 132 13.62 0.28 2.44
CA GLY A 132 12.42 0.14 3.26
C GLY A 132 11.13 0.19 2.45
N CYS A 133 10.08 0.64 3.10
CA CYS A 133 8.76 0.79 2.50
C CYS A 133 8.07 2.07 2.94
N THR A 134 7.10 2.49 2.14
CA THR A 134 6.33 3.74 2.32
C THR A 134 4.85 3.47 2.15
N VAL A 135 4.04 3.92 3.10
CA VAL A 135 2.60 4.07 2.91
C VAL A 135 2.31 5.51 2.55
N HIS A 136 1.57 5.72 1.47
CA HIS A 136 1.24 7.06 0.98
C HIS A 136 -0.18 7.10 0.40
N PHE A 137 -0.77 8.29 0.33
CA PHE A 137 -1.94 8.52 -0.50
C PHE A 137 -1.56 8.51 -1.97
N VAL A 138 -2.42 7.98 -2.82
CA VAL A 138 -2.19 7.93 -4.26
C VAL A 138 -2.62 9.25 -4.88
N THR A 139 -1.76 9.78 -5.74
CA THR A 139 -1.99 10.95 -6.59
C THR A 139 -1.79 10.57 -8.06
N PRO A 140 -2.19 11.41 -9.03
CA PRO A 140 -1.96 11.13 -10.45
C PRO A 140 -0.48 10.88 -10.83
N ALA A 141 0.45 11.49 -10.10
CA ALA A 141 1.88 11.23 -10.29
C ALA A 141 2.28 9.92 -9.60
N LEU A 142 2.97 9.04 -10.34
CA LEU A 142 3.37 7.72 -9.86
C LEU A 142 4.21 7.82 -8.59
N ASP A 143 3.79 7.11 -7.54
CA ASP A 143 4.47 6.98 -6.26
C ASP A 143 4.98 8.33 -5.67
N SER A 144 4.21 9.41 -5.87
CA SER A 144 4.59 10.78 -5.50
C SER A 144 3.61 11.43 -4.53
N GLY A 145 2.60 10.71 -4.08
CA GLY A 145 1.58 11.25 -3.19
C GLY A 145 2.05 11.43 -1.75
N PRO A 146 1.26 12.11 -0.92
CA PRO A 146 1.57 12.43 0.47
C PRO A 146 1.92 11.19 1.28
N ILE A 147 3.10 11.22 1.89
CA ILE A 147 3.64 10.11 2.70
C ILE A 147 2.95 10.11 4.07
N ILE A 148 2.46 8.94 4.50
CA ILE A 148 1.81 8.75 5.80
C ILE A 148 2.81 8.20 6.81
N VAL A 149 3.53 7.12 6.44
CA VAL A 149 4.52 6.46 7.29
C VAL A 149 5.55 5.73 6.45
N GLN A 150 6.76 5.67 6.95
CA GLN A 150 7.85 4.91 6.34
C GLN A 150 8.49 3.99 7.40
N ALA A 151 8.95 2.83 6.95
CA ALA A 151 9.80 1.96 7.73
C ALA A 151 11.11 1.72 6.98
N ALA A 152 12.22 1.90 7.67
CA ALA A 152 13.56 1.73 7.13
C ALA A 152 14.20 0.45 7.65
N VAL A 153 14.89 -0.27 6.78
CA VAL A 153 15.63 -1.49 7.07
C VAL A 153 17.07 -1.38 6.58
N PRO A 154 18.04 -2.01 7.26
CA PRO A 154 19.40 -2.07 6.77
C PRO A 154 19.50 -2.96 5.52
N VAL A 155 20.39 -2.59 4.58
CA VAL A 155 20.82 -3.44 3.48
C VAL A 155 22.12 -4.11 3.92
N GLN A 156 22.15 -5.46 3.92
CA GLN A 156 23.28 -6.27 4.31
C GLN A 156 24.23 -6.46 3.12
N ALA A 157 25.52 -6.73 3.41
CA ALA A 157 26.53 -6.89 2.36
C ALA A 157 26.28 -8.13 1.47
N ASP A 158 25.61 -9.14 2.02
CA ASP A 158 25.29 -10.41 1.35
C ASP A 158 23.81 -10.54 0.94
N ASP A 159 23.08 -9.43 0.92
CA ASP A 159 21.67 -9.46 0.52
C ASP A 159 21.51 -9.87 -0.94
N THR A 160 20.61 -10.82 -1.16
CA THR A 160 19.96 -11.02 -2.43
C THR A 160 18.69 -10.18 -2.51
N GLU A 161 18.11 -10.03 -3.70
CA GLU A 161 16.84 -9.34 -3.90
C GLU A 161 15.75 -9.93 -3.00
N GLU A 162 15.68 -11.27 -2.91
CA GLU A 162 14.69 -11.98 -2.11
C GLU A 162 14.86 -11.76 -0.61
N ARG A 163 16.11 -11.71 -0.11
CA ARG A 163 16.38 -11.45 1.31
C ARG A 163 15.99 -10.03 1.70
N LEU A 164 16.34 -9.06 0.87
CA LEU A 164 15.97 -7.66 1.08
C LEU A 164 14.45 -7.51 0.99
N ALA A 165 13.81 -8.10 -0.03
CA ALA A 165 12.36 -8.09 -0.20
C ALA A 165 11.63 -8.69 1.02
N ALA A 166 12.09 -9.81 1.55
CA ALA A 166 11.49 -10.44 2.72
C ALA A 166 11.59 -9.55 3.97
N ARG A 167 12.74 -8.85 4.15
CA ARG A 167 12.94 -7.91 5.26
C ARG A 167 12.03 -6.69 5.15
N VAL A 168 11.89 -6.12 3.95
CA VAL A 168 10.99 -5.01 3.67
C VAL A 168 9.53 -5.43 3.86
N LEU A 169 9.13 -6.61 3.34
CA LEU A 169 7.78 -7.13 3.46
C LEU A 169 7.33 -7.29 4.92
N ALA A 170 8.24 -7.69 5.81
CA ALA A 170 7.93 -7.78 7.24
C ALA A 170 7.52 -6.42 7.83
N GLU A 171 8.15 -5.34 7.38
CA GLU A 171 7.79 -3.98 7.80
C GLU A 171 6.52 -3.48 7.09
N GLU A 172 6.30 -3.83 5.82
CA GLU A 172 5.04 -3.52 5.14
C GLU A 172 3.84 -4.08 5.91
N HIS A 173 3.92 -5.32 6.37
CA HIS A 173 2.87 -5.99 7.16
C HIS A 173 2.59 -5.32 8.51
N ARG A 174 3.52 -4.48 9.00
CA ARG A 174 3.35 -3.71 10.24
C ARG A 174 2.79 -2.32 9.99
N ILE A 175 3.41 -1.58 9.05
CA ILE A 175 3.05 -0.17 8.86
C ILE A 175 1.79 0.03 8.03
N TYR A 176 1.46 -0.89 7.11
CA TYR A 176 0.29 -0.73 6.26
C TYR A 176 -1.02 -0.85 7.04
N PRO A 177 -1.25 -1.90 7.84
CA PRO A 177 -2.42 -1.95 8.71
C PRO A 177 -2.48 -0.78 9.71
N GLN A 178 -1.32 -0.32 10.21
CA GLN A 178 -1.28 0.81 11.13
C GLN A 178 -1.72 2.11 10.47
N ALA A 179 -1.29 2.39 9.24
CA ALA A 179 -1.71 3.57 8.48
C ALA A 179 -3.22 3.55 8.19
N ILE A 180 -3.75 2.38 7.78
CA ILE A 180 -5.18 2.19 7.58
C ILE A 180 -5.96 2.42 8.88
N ARG A 181 -5.45 1.92 10.01
CA ARG A 181 -6.05 2.18 11.34
C ARG A 181 -6.14 3.68 11.63
N TRP A 182 -5.05 4.43 11.45
CA TRP A 182 -5.06 5.89 11.66
C TRP A 182 -6.08 6.60 10.77
N PHE A 183 -6.23 6.15 9.52
CA PHE A 183 -7.28 6.67 8.64
C PHE A 183 -8.68 6.40 9.21
N CYS A 184 -8.95 5.15 9.61
CA CYS A 184 -10.25 4.75 10.15
C CYS A 184 -10.60 5.48 11.46
N GLU A 185 -9.60 5.78 12.27
CA GLU A 185 -9.72 6.56 13.51
C GLU A 185 -9.86 8.07 13.27
N GLY A 186 -9.75 8.54 12.02
CA GLY A 186 -9.80 9.97 11.67
C GLY A 186 -8.58 10.77 12.15
N ARG A 187 -7.44 10.11 12.33
CA ARG A 187 -6.20 10.70 12.85
C ARG A 187 -5.27 11.26 11.78
N LEU A 188 -5.58 11.07 10.51
CA LEU A 188 -4.77 11.59 9.42
C LEU A 188 -5.31 12.94 8.97
N SER A 189 -4.42 13.93 8.90
CA SER A 189 -4.72 15.26 8.37
C SER A 189 -3.72 15.61 7.27
N LEU A 190 -4.22 16.03 6.11
CA LEU A 190 -3.40 16.51 5.00
C LEU A 190 -3.24 18.03 5.13
N GLY A 191 -2.01 18.47 5.39
CA GLY A 191 -1.68 19.89 5.47
C GLY A 191 -1.63 20.57 4.11
N ARG A 192 -1.67 21.90 4.07
CA ARG A 192 -1.59 22.71 2.84
C ARG A 192 -0.28 22.48 2.07
N SER A 193 0.78 22.07 2.73
CA SER A 193 2.08 21.73 2.12
C SER A 193 2.11 20.34 1.46
N GLY A 194 1.01 19.58 1.52
CA GLY A 194 0.99 18.18 1.08
C GLY A 194 1.57 17.19 2.11
N ALA A 195 2.00 17.66 3.28
CA ALA A 195 2.47 16.77 4.34
C ALA A 195 1.28 16.16 5.10
N VAL A 196 1.36 14.86 5.42
CA VAL A 196 0.40 14.19 6.30
C VAL A 196 0.87 14.30 7.73
N THR A 197 -0.03 14.69 8.62
CA THR A 197 0.18 14.60 10.06
C THR A 197 -0.70 13.50 10.65
N VAL A 198 -0.16 12.83 11.67
CA VAL A 198 -0.88 11.80 12.43
C VAL A 198 -1.16 12.34 13.82
N ASP A 199 -2.43 12.59 14.12
CA ASP A 199 -2.83 13.09 15.45
C ASP A 199 -2.44 12.09 16.56
N ALA A 200 -1.97 12.61 17.70
CA ALA A 200 -1.46 11.86 18.84
C ALA A 200 -0.37 10.82 18.48
N ALA A 201 0.38 11.02 17.38
CA ALA A 201 1.56 10.20 17.08
C ALA A 201 2.68 10.49 18.09
N ARG A 202 3.36 9.42 18.52
CA ARG A 202 4.59 9.56 19.29
C ARG A 202 5.72 10.03 18.38
N ALA A 203 6.56 10.93 18.87
CA ALA A 203 7.78 11.31 18.15
C ALA A 203 8.70 10.08 17.98
N ALA A 204 9.26 9.92 16.80
CA ALA A 204 10.31 8.93 16.57
C ALA A 204 11.62 9.41 17.21
N HIS A 205 12.35 8.50 17.84
CA HIS A 205 13.62 8.79 18.47
C HIS A 205 14.72 7.88 17.93
N GLY A 206 15.94 8.40 17.90
CA GLY A 206 17.14 7.68 17.48
C GLY A 206 17.39 7.74 15.96
N ALA A 207 18.52 7.21 15.57
CA ALA A 207 18.93 7.07 14.18
C ALA A 207 19.17 5.60 13.82
N LEU A 208 18.79 5.20 12.60
CA LEU A 208 19.21 3.95 12.02
C LEU A 208 20.53 4.17 11.29
N THR A 209 21.60 3.47 11.72
CA THR A 209 22.90 3.47 11.05
C THR A 209 23.18 2.10 10.44
N ALA A 210 23.63 2.08 9.20
CA ALA A 210 24.00 0.84 8.49
C ALA A 210 25.28 1.06 7.67
N PRO A 211 26.40 0.37 7.95
CA PRO A 211 26.55 -0.59 9.06
C PRO A 211 26.46 0.07 10.44
N PRO A 212 26.22 -0.72 11.51
CA PRO A 212 26.22 -0.21 12.86
C PRO A 212 27.58 0.43 13.23
N LEU A 213 27.52 1.48 14.05
CA LEU A 213 28.74 2.10 14.55
C LEU A 213 29.44 1.18 15.57
N GLU A 214 30.76 1.17 15.54
CA GLU A 214 31.55 0.47 16.56
C GLU A 214 31.32 1.10 17.96
N LYS A 215 31.21 0.23 18.97
CA LYS A 215 31.20 0.73 20.35
C LYS A 215 32.57 1.28 20.67
N ARG A 216 32.65 2.55 21.02
CA ARG A 216 33.87 3.15 21.58
C ARG A 216 34.10 2.66 23.00
#